data_2c532e6df6436acacbef7bb0f3338377
#
_entry.id   2c532e6df6436acacbef7bb0f3338377
#
_cell.length_a   1.000
_cell.length_b   1.000
_cell.length_c   1.000
_cell.angle_alpha   90.00
_cell.angle_beta   90.00
_cell.angle_gamma   90.00
#
_symmetry.space_group_name_H-M   'P 1'
#
loop_
_entity.id
_entity.type
_entity.pdbx_description
1 polymer ?
#
loop_
_entity_poly.entity_id
_entity_poly.type
_entity_poly.pdbx_seq_one_letter_code
_entity_poly.pdbx_strand_id
1 'polypeptide(L)' 'MKKYKHFKGGIYEWVCSATLESDPNIQMIVYRAANGTIWTRPGSVFFEEVEHQGQKVPRFALIESSIN' A
#
# COMPACT_ATOMS: atom_id res chain seq x y z
N MET A 1 3.49 1.11 -13.88
CA MET A 1 2.95 0.36 -12.73
C MET A 1 3.16 1.16 -11.47
N LYS A 2 2.16 1.28 -10.61
CA LYS A 2 2.29 2.06 -9.40
C LYS A 2 3.14 1.36 -8.38
N LYS A 3 4.03 2.10 -7.77
CA LYS A 3 4.84 1.59 -6.67
C LYS A 3 4.65 2.44 -5.44
N TYR A 4 4.74 1.81 -4.29
CA TYR A 4 4.58 2.49 -3.01
C TYR A 4 5.76 2.16 -2.12
N LYS A 5 6.13 3.11 -1.29
CA LYS A 5 7.19 2.89 -0.31
C LYS A 5 6.56 2.82 1.07
N HIS A 6 6.80 1.73 1.78
CA HIS A 6 6.35 1.60 3.16
C HIS A 6 7.19 2.53 4.03
N PHE A 7 6.58 3.07 5.08
CA PHE A 7 7.30 4.03 5.92
C PHE A 7 8.55 3.43 6.56
N LYS A 8 8.64 2.12 6.65
CA LYS A 8 9.84 1.46 7.15
C LYS A 8 10.84 1.15 6.05
N GLY A 9 10.56 1.49 4.82
CA GLY A 9 11.53 1.44 3.73
C GLY A 9 11.30 0.47 2.61
N GLY A 10 10.41 -0.50 2.75
CA GLY A 10 10.19 -1.47 1.67
C GLY A 10 9.46 -0.88 0.48
N ILE A 11 9.78 -1.36 -0.70
CA ILE A 11 9.12 -0.93 -1.94
C ILE A 11 8.17 -2.03 -2.38
N TYR A 12 6.94 -1.65 -2.70
CA TYR A 12 5.89 -2.58 -3.06
C TYR A 12 5.22 -2.14 -4.35
N GLU A 13 4.76 -3.11 -5.14
CA GLU A 13 4.05 -2.83 -6.38
C GLU A 13 2.57 -3.02 -6.15
N TRP A 14 1.79 -2.06 -6.60
CA TRP A 14 0.34 -2.17 -6.58
C TRP A 14 -0.06 -3.21 -7.62
N VAL A 15 -0.88 -4.17 -7.23
CA VAL A 15 -1.40 -5.16 -8.16
C VAL A 15 -2.83 -4.80 -8.57
N CYS A 16 -3.71 -4.69 -7.58
CA CYS A 16 -5.10 -4.34 -7.86
C CYS A 16 -5.82 -4.01 -6.56
N SER A 17 -7.04 -3.51 -6.68
CA SER A 17 -7.94 -3.46 -5.54
C SER A 17 -8.98 -4.56 -5.73
N ALA A 18 -9.50 -5.06 -4.62
CA ALA A 18 -10.47 -6.15 -4.65
C ALA A 18 -11.51 -5.90 -3.57
N THR A 19 -12.71 -6.42 -3.79
CA THR A 19 -13.77 -6.31 -2.79
C THR A 19 -13.72 -7.54 -1.91
N LEU A 20 -13.80 -7.33 -0.59
CA LEU A 20 -13.80 -8.45 0.34
C LEU A 20 -15.16 -9.11 0.31
N GLU A 21 -15.19 -10.39 -0.01
CA GLU A 21 -16.47 -11.06 -0.20
C GLU A 21 -17.29 -11.14 1.09
N SER A 22 -16.64 -11.37 2.22
CA SER A 22 -17.33 -11.46 3.50
C SER A 22 -17.87 -10.13 3.98
N ASP A 23 -17.41 -9.01 3.41
CA ASP A 23 -17.91 -7.68 3.74
C ASP A 23 -17.67 -6.77 2.54
N PRO A 24 -18.63 -6.69 1.63
CA PRO A 24 -18.41 -5.94 0.38
C PRO A 24 -18.18 -4.44 0.56
N ASN A 25 -18.36 -3.91 1.76
CA ASN A 25 -18.03 -2.52 2.01
C ASN A 25 -16.54 -2.30 2.21
N ILE A 26 -15.77 -3.37 2.31
CA ILE A 26 -14.33 -3.27 2.51
C ILE A 26 -13.61 -3.47 1.20
N GLN A 27 -12.81 -2.47 0.82
CA GLN A 27 -11.98 -2.56 -0.36
C GLN A 27 -10.59 -3.00 0.08
N MET A 28 -10.09 -4.06 -0.52
CA MET A 28 -8.78 -4.59 -0.21
C MET A 28 -7.77 -4.12 -1.23
N ILE A 29 -6.55 -3.85 -0.80
CA ILE A 29 -5.46 -3.50 -1.69
C ILE A 29 -4.55 -4.72 -1.80
N VAL A 30 -4.25 -5.14 -3.01
CA VAL A 30 -3.39 -6.28 -3.28
C VAL A 30 -2.07 -5.73 -3.83
N TYR A 31 -0.96 -6.13 -3.23
CA TYR A 31 0.33 -5.57 -3.60
C TYR A 31 1.41 -6.66 -3.51
N ARG A 32 2.52 -6.42 -4.21
CA ARG A 32 3.60 -7.40 -4.30
C ARG A 32 4.86 -6.86 -3.65
N ALA A 33 5.47 -7.66 -2.81
CA ALA A 33 6.74 -7.32 -2.19
C ALA A 33 7.89 -7.63 -3.15
N ALA A 34 9.08 -7.13 -2.82
CA ALA A 34 10.26 -7.35 -3.66
C ALA A 34 10.60 -8.81 -3.81
N ASN A 35 10.28 -9.63 -2.82
CA ASN A 35 10.56 -11.06 -2.90
C ASN A 35 9.48 -11.83 -3.63
N GLY A 36 8.51 -11.16 -4.24
CA GLY A 36 7.45 -11.80 -5.00
C GLY A 36 6.22 -12.17 -4.19
N THR A 37 6.25 -12.01 -2.88
CA THR A 37 5.09 -12.34 -2.06
C THR A 37 3.96 -11.37 -2.36
N ILE A 38 2.76 -11.90 -2.53
CA ILE A 38 1.57 -11.09 -2.76
C ILE A 38 0.86 -10.93 -1.42
N TRP A 39 0.62 -9.70 -1.05
CA TRP A 39 -0.03 -9.35 0.21
C TRP A 39 -1.34 -8.65 -0.05
N THR A 40 -2.22 -8.65 0.94
CA THR A 40 -3.43 -7.85 0.85
C THR A 40 -3.71 -7.24 2.21
N ARG A 41 -4.33 -6.06 2.19
CA ARG A 41 -4.63 -5.30 3.39
C ARG A 41 -5.84 -4.43 3.09
N PRO A 42 -6.71 -4.16 4.06
CA PRO A 42 -7.82 -3.24 3.79
C PRO A 42 -7.31 -1.86 3.36
N GLY A 43 -8.03 -1.23 2.45
CA GLY A 43 -7.62 0.08 1.97
C GLY A 43 -7.50 1.10 3.08
N SER A 44 -8.39 1.05 4.08
CA SER A 44 -8.33 1.98 5.20
C SER A 44 -7.01 1.86 5.97
N VAL A 45 -6.44 0.65 6.00
CA VAL A 45 -5.16 0.43 6.68
C VAL A 45 -4.02 0.75 5.74
N PHE A 46 -4.15 0.39 4.47
CA PHE A 46 -3.09 0.65 3.49
C PHE A 46 -2.79 2.15 3.38
N PHE A 47 -3.83 2.96 3.34
CA PHE A 47 -3.68 4.40 3.18
C PHE A 47 -3.64 5.17 4.50
N GLU A 48 -3.59 4.47 5.61
CA GLU A 48 -3.62 5.10 6.92
C GLU A 48 -2.33 5.86 7.19
N GLU A 49 -2.43 6.98 7.89
CA GLU A 49 -1.24 7.68 8.35
C GLU A 49 -0.76 7.03 9.64
N VAL A 50 0.53 6.95 9.78
CA VAL A 50 1.15 6.40 10.99
C VAL A 50 2.14 7.42 11.53
N GLU A 51 2.47 7.29 12.80
CA GLU A 51 3.44 8.19 13.39
C GLU A 51 4.81 7.55 13.27
N HIS A 52 5.77 8.30 12.74
CA HIS A 52 7.11 7.80 12.52
C HIS A 52 8.08 8.94 12.81
N GLN A 53 8.95 8.75 13.77
CA GLN A 53 9.95 9.75 14.16
C GLN A 53 9.31 11.09 14.48
N GLY A 54 8.19 11.05 15.18
CA GLY A 54 7.52 12.25 15.65
C GLY A 54 6.67 12.94 14.60
N GLN A 55 6.52 12.35 13.41
CA GLN A 55 5.72 12.95 12.35
C GLN A 55 4.70 11.96 11.81
N LYS A 56 3.59 12.49 11.32
CA LYS A 56 2.60 11.64 10.67
C LYS A 56 2.96 11.48 9.22
N VAL A 57 3.10 10.25 8.78
CA VAL A 57 3.44 9.95 7.40
C VAL A 57 2.50 8.84 6.91
N PRO A 58 2.26 8.75 5.60
CA PRO A 58 1.43 7.66 5.09
C PRO A 58 2.13 6.33 5.32
N ARG A 59 1.37 5.30 5.67
CA ARG A 59 1.93 3.97 5.84
C ARG A 59 2.59 3.52 4.54
N PHE A 60 1.96 3.81 3.41
CA PHE A 60 2.52 3.56 2.09
C PHE A 60 2.42 4.85 1.29
N ALA A 61 3.52 5.36 0.82
CA ALA A 61 3.57 6.58 0.03
C ALA A 61 3.76 6.25 -1.44
N LEU A 62 2.95 6.85 -2.29
CA LEU A 62 3.07 6.62 -3.72
C LEU A 62 4.41 7.17 -4.20
N ILE A 63 5.14 6.37 -4.96
CA ILE A 63 6.38 6.81 -5.55
C ILE A 63 6.03 7.30 -6.93
N GLU A 64 6.25 8.59 -7.16
CA GLU A 64 5.94 9.15 -8.45
C GLU A 64 6.97 8.76 -9.44
N SER A 65 6.51 8.40 -10.61
CA SER A 65 7.42 8.12 -11.69
C SER A 65 7.98 9.42 -12.20
N SER A 66 9.22 9.48 -12.38
CA SER A 66 9.82 10.69 -12.90
C SER A 66 9.99 10.66 -14.39
N ILE A 67 9.22 9.93 -15.05
CA ILE A 67 9.29 9.84 -16.38
C ILE A 67 8.95 10.93 -17.01
N ASN A 68 9.27 11.27 -17.68
CA ASN A 68 8.88 12.21 -18.38
C ASN A 68 9.18 12.17 -19.43
#